data_a46a9b3add42f2968a6d733616c40bcd
#
_entry.id   a46a9b3add42f2968a6d733616c40bcd
#
_cell.length_a   1.000
_cell.length_b   1.000
_cell.length_c   1.000
_cell.angle_alpha   90.00
_cell.angle_beta   90.00
_cell.angle_gamma   90.00
#
_symmetry.space_group_name_H-M   'P 1'
#
loop_
_entity.id
_entity.type
_entity.pdbx_description
1 polymer ?
#
loop_
_entity_poly.entity_id
_entity_poly.type
_entity_poly.pdbx_seq_one_letter_code
_entity_poly.pdbx_strand_id
1 'polypeptide(L)'
;MEKRFIPSTSFLLDRIRHGGVEWRDGKFFVLGMRGMIGASFSIVYLQRLLEKEIGHKRTMQLYYSHGKFQAKEGVRIFNKRFGFAKTFSDIEKALNIHIGQFQFTGTGKFEWLKKDLKKKQFVVRGVSPVAEEYSLYFSPLNEFIDHFHRGLMAGFIGETLGEEMYCIEEGCVAHGKPYCTFAVRKKQDFDQTSPTWKAQDIKEEIDLLSHLPSKREPLL
;
A
#
# COMPACT_ATOMS: atom_id res chain seq x y z
N MET A 1 -16.94 -22.28 5.65
CA MET A 1 -16.30 -20.94 5.68
C MET A 1 -17.16 -20.01 4.85
N GLU A 2 -18.00 -19.20 5.49
CA GLU A 2 -18.85 -18.24 4.79
C GLU A 2 -17.97 -17.18 4.10
N LYS A 3 -18.13 -17.06 2.79
CA LYS A 3 -17.54 -15.96 2.02
C LYS A 3 -18.23 -14.67 2.45
N ARG A 4 -17.67 -13.98 3.43
CA ARG A 4 -18.08 -12.61 3.72
C ARG A 4 -17.79 -11.76 2.49
N PHE A 5 -18.83 -11.40 1.80
CA PHE A 5 -18.79 -10.53 0.65
C PHE A 5 -18.37 -9.13 1.10
N ILE A 6 -17.20 -8.69 0.67
CA ILE A 6 -16.72 -7.34 1.00
C ILE A 6 -17.36 -6.37 -0.02
N PRO A 7 -18.21 -5.44 0.41
CA PRO A 7 -18.94 -4.53 -0.51
C PRO A 7 -18.04 -3.74 -1.48
N SER A 8 -16.79 -3.47 -1.06
CA SER A 8 -15.77 -2.81 -1.89
C SER A 8 -15.34 -3.63 -3.11
N THR A 9 -15.30 -4.95 -2.97
CA THR A 9 -14.94 -5.85 -4.08
C THR A 9 -16.03 -5.87 -5.14
N SER A 10 -17.31 -5.78 -4.76
CA SER A 10 -18.41 -5.75 -5.72
C SER A 10 -18.41 -4.47 -6.56
N PHE A 11 -18.17 -3.31 -5.96
CA PHE A 11 -18.06 -2.07 -6.70
C PHE A 11 -16.94 -2.12 -7.75
N LEU A 12 -15.76 -2.60 -7.38
CA LEU A 12 -14.64 -2.73 -8.29
C LEU A 12 -14.91 -3.75 -9.39
N LEU A 13 -15.48 -4.92 -9.05
CA LEU A 13 -15.85 -5.95 -10.02
C LEU A 13 -16.92 -5.47 -10.99
N ASP A 14 -17.91 -4.72 -10.50
CA ASP A 14 -18.92 -4.12 -11.34
C ASP A 14 -18.32 -3.13 -12.34
N ARG A 15 -17.42 -2.26 -11.89
CA ARG A 15 -16.73 -1.31 -12.77
C ARG A 15 -15.87 -1.99 -13.82
N ILE A 16 -15.25 -3.14 -13.50
CA ILE A 16 -14.46 -3.91 -14.46
C ILE A 16 -15.35 -4.57 -15.51
N ARG A 17 -16.45 -5.17 -15.08
CA ARG A 17 -17.44 -5.76 -16.02
C ARG A 17 -17.98 -4.73 -17.01
N HIS A 18 -18.00 -3.44 -16.61
CA HIS A 18 -18.46 -2.33 -17.43
C HIS A 18 -17.31 -1.49 -18.04
N GLY A 19 -16.21 -2.13 -18.43
CA GLY A 19 -15.12 -1.47 -19.16
C GLY A 19 -14.05 -0.83 -18.26
N GLY A 20 -13.95 -1.26 -16.99
CA GLY A 20 -12.90 -0.79 -16.07
C GLY A 20 -11.52 -1.39 -16.32
N VAL A 21 -11.39 -2.36 -17.24
CA VAL A 21 -10.12 -2.92 -17.70
C VAL A 21 -10.05 -2.79 -19.20
N GLU A 22 -9.02 -2.17 -19.70
CA GLU A 22 -8.82 -1.90 -21.12
C GLU A 22 -7.40 -2.27 -21.55
N TRP A 23 -7.29 -2.83 -22.74
CA TRP A 23 -6.05 -2.95 -23.49
C TRP A 23 -6.15 -2.08 -24.73
N ARG A 24 -5.28 -1.08 -24.84
CA ARG A 24 -5.28 -0.14 -25.96
C ARG A 24 -3.84 0.18 -26.35
N ASP A 25 -3.51 -0.06 -27.62
CA ASP A 25 -2.18 0.21 -28.17
C ASP A 25 -1.02 -0.41 -27.34
N GLY A 26 -1.18 -1.67 -26.91
CA GLY A 26 -0.21 -2.38 -26.08
C GLY A 26 -0.10 -1.86 -24.64
N LYS A 27 -1.03 -1.01 -24.22
CA LYS A 27 -1.10 -0.44 -22.87
C LYS A 27 -2.26 -1.04 -22.09
N PHE A 28 -2.00 -1.41 -20.85
CA PHE A 28 -2.99 -1.92 -19.93
C PHE A 28 -3.51 -0.79 -19.03
N PHE A 29 -4.83 -0.68 -18.90
CA PHE A 29 -5.47 0.31 -18.02
C PHE A 29 -6.44 -0.38 -17.08
N VAL A 30 -6.43 0.03 -15.82
CA VAL A 30 -7.38 -0.37 -14.78
C VAL A 30 -8.05 0.88 -14.25
N LEU A 31 -9.35 0.97 -14.42
CA LEU A 31 -10.13 2.15 -14.02
C LEU A 31 -9.58 3.46 -14.58
N GLY A 32 -9.04 3.40 -15.82
CA GLY A 32 -8.40 4.53 -16.49
C GLY A 32 -6.99 4.87 -16.01
N MET A 33 -6.46 4.18 -15.02
CA MET A 33 -5.06 4.27 -14.63
C MET A 33 -4.23 3.32 -15.49
N ARG A 34 -3.12 3.81 -16.03
CA ARG A 34 -2.17 2.97 -16.73
C ARG A 34 -1.53 2.00 -15.74
N GLY A 35 -1.67 0.72 -16.02
CA GLY A 35 -1.11 -0.35 -15.22
C GLY A 35 0.01 -1.11 -15.93
N MET A 36 0.68 -1.95 -15.18
CA MET A 36 1.66 -2.92 -15.67
C MET A 36 1.43 -4.23 -14.92
N ILE A 37 1.49 -5.34 -15.62
CA ILE A 37 1.45 -6.67 -15.01
C ILE A 37 2.89 -7.11 -14.77
N GLY A 38 3.20 -7.47 -13.53
CA GLY A 38 4.51 -7.96 -13.14
C GLY A 38 4.38 -9.16 -12.19
N ALA A 39 5.41 -10.01 -12.17
CA ALA A 39 5.47 -11.12 -11.25
C ALA A 39 5.93 -10.64 -9.86
N SER A 40 5.35 -11.15 -8.78
CA SER A 40 5.68 -10.76 -7.39
C SER A 40 7.14 -11.01 -7.05
N PHE A 41 7.72 -12.12 -7.53
CA PHE A 41 9.13 -12.43 -7.30
C PHE A 41 10.08 -11.35 -7.85
N SER A 42 9.74 -10.66 -8.95
CA SER A 42 10.60 -9.62 -9.50
C SER A 42 10.73 -8.41 -8.56
N ILE A 43 9.68 -8.11 -7.80
CA ILE A 43 9.70 -7.06 -6.77
C ILE A 43 10.65 -7.46 -5.64
N VAL A 44 10.56 -8.72 -5.21
CA VAL A 44 11.40 -9.28 -4.13
C VAL A 44 12.88 -9.30 -4.54
N TYR A 45 13.18 -9.80 -5.73
CA TYR A 45 14.55 -9.82 -6.26
C TYR A 45 15.14 -8.42 -6.40
N LEU A 46 14.37 -7.48 -6.91
CA LEU A 46 14.79 -6.07 -7.00
C LEU A 46 15.08 -5.49 -5.62
N GLN A 47 14.21 -5.75 -4.64
CA GLN A 47 14.44 -5.29 -3.27
C GLN A 47 15.73 -5.87 -2.70
N ARG A 48 15.98 -7.19 -2.85
CA ARG A 48 17.21 -7.83 -2.38
C ARG A 48 18.46 -7.31 -3.08
N LEU A 49 18.37 -7.07 -4.39
CA LEU A 49 19.47 -6.45 -5.13
C LEU A 49 19.78 -5.05 -4.57
N LEU A 50 18.77 -4.23 -4.37
CA LEU A 50 18.97 -2.89 -3.81
C LEU A 50 19.50 -2.95 -2.36
N GLU A 51 19.03 -3.88 -1.54
CA GLU A 51 19.58 -4.08 -0.19
C GLU A 51 21.08 -4.41 -0.22
N LYS A 52 21.51 -5.21 -1.19
CA LYS A 52 22.93 -5.53 -1.41
C LYS A 52 23.75 -4.32 -1.87
N GLU A 53 23.21 -3.52 -2.79
CA GLU A 53 23.94 -2.42 -3.43
C GLU A 53 23.99 -1.13 -2.61
N ILE A 54 22.86 -0.78 -1.94
CA ILE A 54 22.73 0.49 -1.22
C ILE A 54 22.39 0.33 0.27
N GLY A 55 22.31 -0.91 0.75
CA GLY A 55 22.01 -1.28 2.12
C GLY A 55 20.52 -1.28 2.46
N HIS A 56 20.16 -2.12 3.44
CA HIS A 56 18.77 -2.35 3.86
C HIS A 56 18.01 -1.05 4.20
N LYS A 57 18.64 -0.16 4.99
CA LYS A 57 17.99 1.08 5.44
C LYS A 57 17.60 2.01 4.29
N ARG A 58 18.47 2.17 3.30
CA ARG A 58 18.19 3.03 2.14
C ARG A 58 17.12 2.39 1.24
N THR A 59 17.18 1.08 1.06
CA THR A 59 16.14 0.33 0.34
C THR A 59 14.78 0.46 1.02
N MET A 60 14.74 0.32 2.34
CA MET A 60 13.52 0.54 3.13
C MET A 60 12.92 1.93 2.89
N GLN A 61 13.74 2.98 2.92
CA GLN A 61 13.29 4.35 2.63
C GLN A 61 12.70 4.48 1.22
N LEU A 62 13.39 3.92 0.21
CA LEU A 62 12.95 3.96 -1.19
C LEU A 62 11.59 3.27 -1.38
N TYR A 63 11.46 2.04 -0.89
CA TYR A 63 10.23 1.27 -1.05
C TYR A 63 9.06 1.89 -0.29
N TYR A 64 9.29 2.36 0.93
CA TYR A 64 8.27 3.06 1.71
C TYR A 64 7.81 4.35 1.01
N SER A 65 8.74 5.22 0.61
CA SER A 65 8.43 6.47 -0.09
C SER A 65 7.71 6.23 -1.41
N HIS A 66 8.15 5.21 -2.17
CA HIS A 66 7.50 4.80 -3.43
C HIS A 66 6.06 4.34 -3.19
N GLY A 67 5.85 3.43 -2.25
CA GLY A 67 4.49 2.96 -1.91
C GLY A 67 3.58 4.10 -1.48
N LYS A 68 4.08 4.98 -0.61
CA LYS A 68 3.33 6.14 -0.12
C LYS A 68 2.95 7.11 -1.24
N PHE A 69 3.90 7.42 -2.11
CA PHE A 69 3.65 8.25 -3.29
C PHE A 69 2.61 7.63 -4.21
N GLN A 70 2.78 6.35 -4.56
CA GLN A 70 1.86 5.65 -5.46
C GLN A 70 0.43 5.63 -4.91
N ALA A 71 0.28 5.39 -3.61
CA ALA A 71 -1.03 5.38 -2.95
C ALA A 71 -1.67 6.76 -2.94
N LYS A 72 -0.93 7.83 -2.61
CA LYS A 72 -1.43 9.21 -2.65
C LYS A 72 -1.94 9.58 -4.05
N GLU A 73 -1.16 9.32 -5.09
CA GLU A 73 -1.58 9.58 -6.47
C GLU A 73 -2.79 8.72 -6.89
N GLY A 74 -2.81 7.44 -6.51
CA GLY A 74 -3.95 6.56 -6.75
C GLY A 74 -5.24 7.08 -6.14
N VAL A 75 -5.21 7.54 -4.89
CA VAL A 75 -6.37 8.14 -4.20
C VAL A 75 -6.81 9.43 -4.90
N ARG A 76 -5.90 10.30 -5.29
CA ARG A 76 -6.22 11.56 -6.01
C ARG A 76 -6.92 11.29 -7.34
N ILE A 77 -6.40 10.38 -8.14
CA ILE A 77 -6.99 9.96 -9.40
C ILE A 77 -8.38 9.37 -9.17
N PHE A 78 -8.50 8.48 -8.18
CA PHE A 78 -9.76 7.85 -7.83
C PHE A 78 -10.81 8.86 -7.37
N ASN A 79 -10.46 9.77 -6.47
CA ASN A 79 -11.36 10.82 -5.99
C ASN A 79 -11.81 11.76 -7.11
N LYS A 80 -10.89 12.15 -8.02
CA LYS A 80 -11.23 12.96 -9.19
C LYS A 80 -12.21 12.25 -10.11
N ARG A 81 -12.02 10.94 -10.32
CA ARG A 81 -12.83 10.15 -11.25
C ARG A 81 -14.22 9.81 -10.69
N PHE A 82 -14.32 9.50 -9.40
CA PHE A 82 -15.55 9.00 -8.78
C PHE A 82 -16.26 10.00 -7.88
N GLY A 83 -15.71 11.20 -7.72
CA GLY A 83 -16.37 12.31 -7.04
C GLY A 83 -16.63 12.07 -5.55
N PHE A 84 -15.75 11.36 -4.85
CA PHE A 84 -15.91 11.19 -3.41
C PHE A 84 -15.84 12.54 -2.69
N ALA A 85 -16.93 12.90 -2.02
CA ALA A 85 -16.96 14.05 -1.14
C ALA A 85 -16.16 13.76 0.14
N LYS A 86 -15.77 14.82 0.85
CA LYS A 86 -15.02 14.69 2.11
C LYS A 86 -15.95 14.52 3.34
N THR A 87 -17.09 13.86 3.17
CA THR A 87 -17.97 13.53 4.31
C THR A 87 -17.42 12.33 5.06
N PHE A 88 -17.78 12.18 6.32
CA PHE A 88 -17.36 11.02 7.13
C PHE A 88 -17.76 9.68 6.49
N SER A 89 -18.97 9.60 5.93
CA SER A 89 -19.45 8.40 5.21
C SER A 89 -18.65 8.11 3.96
N ASP A 90 -18.24 9.14 3.21
CA ASP A 90 -17.45 8.95 1.99
C ASP A 90 -16.00 8.54 2.30
N ILE A 91 -15.43 9.10 3.37
CA ILE A 91 -14.12 8.68 3.89
C ILE A 91 -14.15 7.19 4.25
N GLU A 92 -15.16 6.75 4.97
CA GLU A 92 -15.28 5.34 5.35
C GLU A 92 -15.44 4.42 4.14
N LYS A 93 -16.27 4.80 3.17
CA LYS A 93 -16.43 4.08 1.90
C LYS A 93 -15.12 4.03 1.13
N ALA A 94 -14.43 5.16 0.99
CA ALA A 94 -13.15 5.25 0.28
C ALA A 94 -12.12 4.32 0.91
N LEU A 95 -11.96 4.32 2.24
CA LEU A 95 -11.04 3.43 2.94
C LEU A 95 -11.35 1.94 2.68
N ASN A 96 -12.64 1.57 2.68
CA ASN A 96 -13.04 0.18 2.38
C ASN A 96 -12.75 -0.19 0.92
N ILE A 97 -12.97 0.72 -0.01
CA ILE A 97 -12.66 0.49 -1.43
C ILE A 97 -11.15 0.32 -1.61
N HIS A 98 -10.34 1.17 -1.01
CA HIS A 98 -8.88 1.09 -1.14
C HIS A 98 -8.31 -0.21 -0.57
N ILE A 99 -8.82 -0.71 0.56
CA ILE A 99 -8.43 -2.04 1.07
C ILE A 99 -8.83 -3.14 0.07
N GLY A 100 -9.99 -3.05 -0.56
CA GLY A 100 -10.41 -4.00 -1.59
C GLY A 100 -9.56 -3.93 -2.87
N GLN A 101 -8.99 -2.78 -3.20
CA GLN A 101 -8.12 -2.62 -4.37
C GLN A 101 -6.87 -3.50 -4.30
N PHE A 102 -6.29 -3.72 -3.12
CA PHE A 102 -5.12 -4.59 -2.97
C PHE A 102 -5.38 -6.00 -3.47
N GLN A 103 -6.51 -6.58 -3.09
CA GLN A 103 -6.89 -7.91 -3.58
C GLN A 103 -7.12 -7.92 -5.09
N PHE A 104 -7.71 -6.85 -5.57
CA PHE A 104 -8.05 -6.70 -6.98
C PHE A 104 -6.81 -6.53 -7.87
N THR A 105 -5.82 -5.76 -7.41
CA THR A 105 -4.56 -5.52 -8.14
C THR A 105 -3.54 -6.63 -7.96
N GLY A 106 -3.84 -7.68 -7.18
CA GLY A 106 -2.92 -8.76 -6.89
C GLY A 106 -1.80 -8.38 -5.91
N THR A 107 -1.90 -7.21 -5.27
CA THR A 107 -0.90 -6.75 -4.31
C THR A 107 -1.12 -7.27 -2.89
N GLY A 108 -2.16 -8.06 -2.66
CA GLY A 108 -2.42 -8.74 -1.41
C GLY A 108 -3.90 -8.79 -1.03
N LYS A 109 -4.22 -9.60 -0.04
CA LYS A 109 -5.58 -9.68 0.51
C LYS A 109 -5.54 -9.16 1.93
N PHE A 110 -6.13 -7.98 2.15
CA PHE A 110 -6.11 -7.28 3.43
C PHE A 110 -7.51 -7.03 3.97
N GLU A 111 -7.62 -6.96 5.29
CA GLU A 111 -8.84 -6.63 6.03
C GLU A 111 -8.55 -5.72 7.22
N TRP A 112 -9.56 -4.98 7.66
CA TRP A 112 -9.48 -4.15 8.86
C TRP A 112 -9.57 -5.02 10.12
N LEU A 113 -8.57 -4.93 11.00
CA LEU A 113 -8.68 -5.36 12.39
C LEU A 113 -9.20 -4.24 13.28
N LYS A 114 -8.76 -3.02 12.99
CA LYS A 114 -9.20 -1.81 13.69
C LYS A 114 -9.35 -0.67 12.67
N LYS A 115 -10.47 0.06 12.77
CA LYS A 115 -10.72 1.25 11.97
C LYS A 115 -11.36 2.30 12.86
N ASP A 116 -10.54 3.10 13.54
CA ASP A 116 -10.97 4.18 14.42
C ASP A 116 -10.73 5.54 13.75
N LEU A 117 -11.74 6.04 13.07
CA LEU A 117 -11.69 7.32 12.35
C LEU A 117 -11.56 8.52 13.31
N LYS A 118 -12.11 8.42 14.53
CA LYS A 118 -12.05 9.52 15.51
C LYS A 118 -10.63 9.67 16.06
N LYS A 119 -10.01 8.56 16.46
CA LYS A 119 -8.63 8.53 16.96
C LYS A 119 -7.58 8.46 15.86
N LYS A 120 -8.01 8.29 14.60
CA LYS A 120 -7.13 8.11 13.44
C LYS A 120 -6.11 6.99 13.65
N GLN A 121 -6.62 5.87 14.16
CA GLN A 121 -5.85 4.67 14.45
C GLN A 121 -6.43 3.49 13.67
N PHE A 122 -5.58 2.88 12.87
CA PHE A 122 -5.97 1.81 11.98
C PHE A 122 -5.03 0.63 12.16
N VAL A 123 -5.58 -0.57 12.09
CA VAL A 123 -4.81 -1.81 12.03
C VAL A 123 -5.38 -2.63 10.88
N VAL A 124 -4.51 -2.99 9.96
CA VAL A 124 -4.81 -3.81 8.79
C VAL A 124 -4.04 -5.10 8.92
N ARG A 125 -4.67 -6.24 8.65
CA ARG A 125 -3.96 -7.51 8.49
C ARG A 125 -4.24 -8.12 7.14
N GLY A 126 -3.32 -8.95 6.67
CA GLY A 126 -3.52 -9.68 5.43
C GLY A 126 -2.31 -10.50 5.03
N VAL A 127 -2.36 -10.97 3.81
CA VAL A 127 -1.28 -11.72 3.19
C VAL A 127 -0.72 -10.87 2.05
N SER A 128 0.56 -10.55 2.17
CA SER A 128 1.32 -9.83 1.15
C SER A 128 2.05 -10.83 0.26
N PRO A 129 1.87 -10.81 -1.06
CA PRO A 129 2.64 -11.64 -1.98
C PRO A 129 4.15 -11.44 -1.85
N VAL A 130 4.58 -10.22 -1.52
CA VAL A 130 6.01 -9.92 -1.29
C VAL A 130 6.52 -10.70 -0.08
N ALA A 131 5.79 -10.72 1.03
CA ALA A 131 6.19 -11.47 2.22
C ALA A 131 6.15 -12.99 2.02
N GLU A 132 5.18 -13.49 1.23
CA GLU A 132 5.11 -14.91 0.87
C GLU A 132 6.31 -15.32 0.01
N GLU A 133 6.62 -14.57 -1.04
CA GLU A 133 7.78 -14.83 -1.90
C GLU A 133 9.11 -14.75 -1.12
N TYR A 134 9.23 -13.81 -0.20
CA TYR A 134 10.39 -13.76 0.69
C TYR A 134 10.54 -15.02 1.52
N SER A 135 9.46 -15.54 2.09
CA SER A 135 9.50 -16.77 2.89
C SER A 135 9.82 -18.01 2.05
N LEU A 136 9.49 -18.00 0.76
CA LEU A 136 9.79 -19.11 -0.15
C LEU A 136 11.25 -19.14 -0.61
N TYR A 137 11.84 -17.99 -0.92
CA TYR A 137 13.15 -17.90 -1.55
C TYR A 137 14.29 -17.50 -0.62
N PHE A 138 13.99 -16.84 0.48
CA PHE A 138 14.98 -16.36 1.41
C PHE A 138 14.61 -16.86 2.82
N SER A 139 15.50 -17.62 3.46
CA SER A 139 15.34 -18.17 4.81
C SER A 139 14.84 -17.11 5.80
N PRO A 140 14.18 -17.53 6.90
CA PRO A 140 13.53 -16.60 7.80
C PRO A 140 14.47 -15.46 8.19
N LEU A 141 14.07 -14.26 7.83
CA LEU A 141 14.77 -13.04 8.14
C LEU A 141 14.25 -12.49 9.46
N ASN A 142 15.14 -11.93 10.27
CA ASN A 142 14.74 -11.17 11.46
C ASN A 142 14.38 -9.70 11.13
N GLU A 143 14.12 -9.42 9.86
CA GLU A 143 13.91 -8.07 9.35
C GLU A 143 12.52 -7.92 8.76
N PHE A 144 11.87 -6.79 9.03
CA PHE A 144 10.63 -6.41 8.34
C PHE A 144 10.94 -6.09 6.89
N ILE A 145 10.13 -6.61 5.97
CA ILE A 145 10.43 -6.57 4.55
C ILE A 145 9.35 -5.89 3.70
N ASP A 146 8.16 -5.70 4.27
CA ASP A 146 6.99 -5.27 3.51
C ASP A 146 6.88 -3.73 3.41
N HIS A 147 8.04 -3.09 3.14
CA HIS A 147 8.18 -1.64 3.18
C HIS A 147 7.31 -0.92 2.16
N PHE A 148 7.10 -1.53 0.99
CA PHE A 148 6.22 -0.99 -0.04
C PHE A 148 4.77 -0.94 0.45
N HIS A 149 4.25 -2.02 1.04
CA HIS A 149 2.89 -2.05 1.59
C HIS A 149 2.72 -1.10 2.77
N ARG A 150 3.74 -0.97 3.63
CA ARG A 150 3.73 0.06 4.68
C ARG A 150 3.51 1.45 4.09
N GLY A 151 4.25 1.77 3.02
CA GLY A 151 4.08 3.02 2.29
C GLY A 151 2.69 3.16 1.69
N LEU A 152 2.20 2.12 1.00
CA LEU A 152 0.85 2.11 0.44
C LEU A 152 -0.22 2.38 1.53
N MET A 153 -0.14 1.70 2.68
CA MET A 153 -1.10 1.88 3.79
C MET A 153 -1.05 3.30 4.34
N ALA A 154 0.14 3.85 4.60
CA ALA A 154 0.30 5.23 5.06
C ALA A 154 -0.22 6.24 4.04
N GLY A 155 0.08 6.03 2.76
CA GLY A 155 -0.31 6.92 1.68
C GLY A 155 -1.81 6.97 1.43
N PHE A 156 -2.47 5.81 1.29
CA PHE A 156 -3.90 5.82 0.99
C PHE A 156 -4.76 6.28 2.18
N ILE A 157 -4.41 5.88 3.41
CA ILE A 157 -5.14 6.34 4.61
C ILE A 157 -4.90 7.83 4.79
N GLY A 158 -3.64 8.28 4.68
CA GLY A 158 -3.29 9.68 4.85
C GLY A 158 -3.97 10.59 3.84
N GLU A 159 -3.91 10.27 2.56
CA GLU A 159 -4.53 11.07 1.49
C GLU A 159 -6.07 11.08 1.60
N THR A 160 -6.68 9.94 1.99
CA THR A 160 -8.13 9.87 2.21
C THR A 160 -8.58 10.73 3.38
N LEU A 161 -7.78 10.80 4.45
CA LEU A 161 -8.07 11.62 5.63
C LEU A 161 -7.65 13.10 5.45
N GLY A 162 -6.82 13.42 4.46
CA GLY A 162 -6.16 14.72 4.33
C GLY A 162 -5.13 14.99 5.42
N GLU A 163 -4.48 13.95 5.95
CA GLU A 163 -3.53 14.04 7.05
C GLU A 163 -2.29 13.18 6.79
N GLU A 164 -1.17 13.58 7.40
CA GLU A 164 0.05 12.81 7.31
C GLU A 164 -0.02 11.60 8.25
N MET A 165 0.05 10.40 7.67
CA MET A 165 0.00 9.14 8.40
C MET A 165 1.32 8.38 8.22
N TYR A 166 1.61 7.55 9.22
CA TYR A 166 2.78 6.68 9.25
C TYR A 166 2.36 5.24 9.47
N CYS A 167 3.12 4.30 8.94
CA CYS A 167 2.80 2.87 9.04
C CYS A 167 4.02 2.07 9.50
N ILE A 168 3.80 1.18 10.47
CA ILE A 168 4.74 0.13 10.84
C ILE A 168 4.12 -1.25 10.63
N GLU A 169 4.95 -2.22 10.34
CA GLU A 169 4.58 -3.63 10.30
C GLU A 169 4.81 -4.23 11.69
N GLU A 170 3.74 -4.74 12.33
CA GLU A 170 3.78 -5.36 13.67
C GLU A 170 3.91 -6.87 13.61
N GLY A 171 3.63 -7.47 12.46
CA GLY A 171 3.76 -8.90 12.20
C GLY A 171 3.99 -9.16 10.73
N CYS A 172 4.77 -10.20 10.40
CA CYS A 172 5.12 -10.52 9.02
C CYS A 172 5.08 -12.04 8.77
N VAL A 173 4.51 -12.42 7.62
CA VAL A 173 4.52 -13.83 7.15
C VAL A 173 5.96 -14.32 7.00
N ALA A 174 6.87 -13.48 6.51
CA ALA A 174 8.29 -13.82 6.39
C ALA A 174 8.98 -14.10 7.74
N HIS A 175 8.37 -13.69 8.85
CA HIS A 175 8.80 -14.01 10.23
C HIS A 175 8.02 -15.19 10.83
N GLY A 176 7.35 -16.01 10.03
CA GLY A 176 6.55 -17.14 10.48
C GLY A 176 5.23 -16.75 11.15
N LYS A 177 4.78 -15.52 11.05
CA LYS A 177 3.44 -15.12 11.50
C LYS A 177 2.40 -15.55 10.45
N PRO A 178 1.15 -15.84 10.86
CA PRO A 178 0.10 -16.25 9.92
C PRO A 178 -0.36 -15.13 8.99
N TYR A 179 -0.08 -13.87 9.34
CA TYR A 179 -0.46 -12.69 8.59
C TYR A 179 0.58 -11.58 8.74
N CYS A 180 0.68 -10.72 7.73
CA CYS A 180 1.27 -9.40 7.88
C CYS A 180 0.27 -8.48 8.57
N THR A 181 0.72 -7.70 9.54
CA THR A 181 -0.12 -6.78 10.33
C THR A 181 0.51 -5.39 10.29
N PHE A 182 -0.27 -4.40 9.88
CA PHE A 182 0.17 -3.03 9.68
C PHE A 182 -0.61 -2.09 10.59
N ALA A 183 0.09 -1.38 11.47
CA ALA A 183 -0.48 -0.31 12.27
C ALA A 183 -0.25 1.03 11.60
N VAL A 184 -1.34 1.81 11.39
CA VAL A 184 -1.29 3.13 10.75
C VAL A 184 -1.86 4.18 11.69
N ARG A 185 -1.06 5.20 11.98
CA ARG A 185 -1.42 6.34 12.84
C ARG A 185 -0.48 7.52 12.56
N LYS A 186 -0.66 8.65 13.25
CA LYS A 186 0.31 9.75 13.19
C LYS A 186 1.65 9.30 13.77
N LYS A 187 2.74 9.85 13.26
CA LYS A 187 4.11 9.45 13.67
C LYS A 187 4.32 9.58 15.18
N GLN A 188 3.82 10.65 15.79
CA GLN A 188 3.94 10.91 17.23
C GLN A 188 3.09 9.97 18.11
N ASP A 189 2.13 9.24 17.57
CA ASP A 189 1.24 8.35 18.31
C ASP A 189 1.83 6.91 18.43
N PHE A 190 3.01 6.69 17.88
CA PHE A 190 3.76 5.46 18.06
C PHE A 190 4.70 5.55 19.27
N ASP A 191 4.92 4.42 19.93
CA ASP A 191 6.02 4.28 20.89
C ASP A 191 7.36 4.26 20.14
N GLN A 192 7.98 5.43 20.07
CA GLN A 192 9.25 5.62 19.34
C GLN A 192 10.44 4.97 20.08
N THR A 193 10.24 4.47 21.28
CA THR A 193 11.28 3.75 22.03
C THR A 193 11.31 2.26 21.72
N SER A 194 10.22 1.71 21.16
CA SER A 194 10.09 0.29 20.87
C SER A 194 11.09 -0.21 19.82
N PRO A 195 11.59 -1.45 19.95
CA PRO A 195 12.48 -2.06 18.95
C PRO A 195 11.84 -2.11 17.54
N THR A 196 10.55 -2.43 17.48
CA THR A 196 9.79 -2.50 16.22
C THR A 196 9.76 -1.16 15.50
N TRP A 197 9.56 -0.06 16.23
CA TRP A 197 9.66 1.29 15.68
C TRP A 197 11.06 1.58 15.16
N LYS A 198 12.09 1.38 16.00
CA LYS A 198 13.48 1.71 15.65
C LYS A 198 13.98 0.96 14.43
N ALA A 199 13.52 -0.29 14.24
CA ALA A 199 13.86 -1.09 13.07
C ALA A 199 13.23 -0.54 11.78
N GLN A 200 12.13 0.19 11.88
CA GLN A 200 11.30 0.60 10.74
C GLN A 200 11.16 2.14 10.60
N ASP A 201 11.80 2.93 11.45
CA ASP A 201 11.69 4.39 11.40
C ASP A 201 12.28 4.94 10.09
N ILE A 202 11.43 5.63 9.34
CA ILE A 202 11.81 6.43 8.19
C ILE A 202 12.09 7.84 8.67
N LYS A 203 13.36 8.16 8.86
CA LYS A 203 13.76 9.49 9.33
C LYS A 203 13.42 10.58 8.31
N GLU A 204 13.67 10.27 7.05
CA GLU A 204 13.46 11.16 5.93
C GLU A 204 12.82 10.37 4.77
N GLU A 205 11.69 10.88 4.28
CA GLU A 205 11.06 10.33 3.07
C GLU A 205 11.77 10.88 1.84
N ILE A 206 11.91 10.03 0.83
CA ILE A 206 12.52 10.45 -0.43
C ILE A 206 11.45 11.19 -1.23
N ASP A 207 11.73 12.45 -1.57
CA ASP A 207 10.90 13.18 -2.51
C ASP A 207 11.13 12.66 -3.94
N LEU A 208 10.29 11.70 -4.32
CA LEU A 208 10.34 11.10 -5.65
C LEU A 208 9.96 12.09 -6.76
N LEU A 209 9.27 13.18 -6.41
CA LEU A 209 8.84 14.20 -7.38
C LEU A 209 9.95 15.16 -7.75
N SER A 210 10.86 15.47 -6.82
CA SER A 210 11.98 16.39 -7.08
C SER A 210 12.93 15.89 -8.17
N HIS A 211 12.93 14.59 -8.44
CA HIS A 211 13.76 13.95 -9.47
C HIS A 211 13.06 13.78 -10.81
N LEU A 212 11.79 14.20 -10.94
CA LEU A 212 11.04 14.07 -12.18
C LEU A 212 11.01 15.39 -12.95
N PRO A 213 11.05 15.35 -14.30
CA PRO A 213 10.93 16.56 -15.11
C PRO A 213 9.69 17.36 -14.76
N SER A 214 9.80 18.68 -14.69
CA SER A 214 8.72 19.61 -14.32
C SER A 214 7.51 19.60 -15.25
N LYS A 215 7.64 19.04 -16.44
CA LYS A 215 6.53 18.87 -17.40
C LYS A 215 5.95 17.47 -17.26
N ARG A 216 4.97 17.32 -16.38
CA ARG A 216 4.04 16.20 -16.45
C ARG A 216 2.83 16.65 -17.25
N GLU A 217 2.66 16.13 -18.43
CA GLU A 217 1.31 16.05 -19.00
C GLU A 217 0.49 15.16 -18.04
N PRO A 218 -0.75 15.57 -17.72
CA PRO A 218 -1.60 14.73 -16.89
C PRO A 218 -1.71 13.35 -17.55
N LEU A 219 -1.48 12.29 -16.77
CA LEU A 219 -1.63 10.90 -17.17
C LEU A 219 -3.12 10.54 -17.36
N LEU A 220 -3.86 11.38 -18.05
CA LEU A 220 -5.29 11.17 -18.36
C LEU A 220 -5.47 10.75 -19.81
#